data_db59ea8a76e436bd9d535943538e300c
#
_entry.id   db59ea8a76e436bd9d535943538e300c
#
_cell.length_a   1.000
_cell.length_b   1.000
_cell.length_c   1.000
_cell.angle_alpha   90.00
_cell.angle_beta   90.00
_cell.angle_gamma   90.00
#
_symmetry.space_group_name_H-M   'P 1'
#
loop_
_entity.id
_entity.type
_entity.pdbx_description
1 polymer ?
#
loop_
_entity_poly.entity_id
_entity_poly.type
_entity_poly.pdbx_seq_one_letter_code
_entity_poly.pdbx_strand_id
1 'polypeptide(L)'
;MDVLKHNLDELLESSTNYLLLQGPIGPFFTELSAWLKTFHKQVFKINFNSGDEAFYPNSIPQTFAYQGQLDQFDQYLRFFCHQHSIDAIICFGDTRAYHRIAKIVADKQKISFWVFEEGYLRPEYVTLEKGGVNDYSQLPRHANFFLSQAACCSEISAPEKLAKGFIPLATIAIKYYTKAYFNQDKYPDYQHHRILDLKYYIKLWLTSGIKRAYYYWQDRSFGKKVAAGKLGDFFLVPLQVYDDSQVRIHCDYESVDAFLKEILESFIHHAPSALNLIIKHHPMDRGFVDYGHVIKQYKTQYPAFKKRIFYVHDVPIPILLRKGKGMITLNSTSGISALLHRMPVLTLGRASYNFEGLTYQGNLHSFWHNKGLPEAKVFDAYRKYHLSKTQINGSFYSKVILRYPYNQ
;
A
#
# COMPACT_ATOMS: atom_id res chain seq x y z
N MET A 1 15.52 1.66 -29.96
CA MET A 1 15.61 1.64 -28.47
C MET A 1 14.94 0.36 -28.02
N ASP A 2 15.61 -0.40 -27.16
CA ASP A 2 15.04 -1.64 -26.65
C ASP A 2 13.82 -1.32 -25.77
N VAL A 3 12.78 -2.13 -25.90
CA VAL A 3 11.57 -2.02 -25.07
C VAL A 3 11.93 -2.33 -23.62
N LEU A 4 11.41 -1.55 -22.69
CA LEU A 4 11.64 -1.72 -21.25
C LEU A 4 11.13 -3.09 -20.80
N LYS A 5 12.02 -3.92 -20.27
CA LYS A 5 11.68 -5.25 -19.77
C LYS A 5 10.88 -5.17 -18.48
N HIS A 6 9.75 -5.84 -18.41
CA HIS A 6 8.92 -5.88 -17.22
C HIS A 6 9.60 -6.65 -16.06
N ASN A 7 9.36 -6.26 -14.82
CA ASN A 7 9.94 -6.91 -13.64
C ASN A 7 9.53 -8.39 -13.50
N LEU A 8 8.35 -8.77 -13.97
CA LEU A 8 7.92 -10.18 -13.96
C LEU A 8 8.78 -11.03 -14.93
N ASP A 9 9.14 -10.46 -16.09
CA ASP A 9 10.02 -11.12 -17.05
C ASP A 9 11.46 -11.19 -16.51
N GLU A 10 11.94 -10.07 -15.90
CA GLU A 10 13.26 -10.05 -15.27
C GLU A 10 13.35 -11.06 -14.11
N LEU A 11 12.32 -11.14 -13.26
CA LEU A 11 12.22 -12.15 -12.21
C LEU A 11 12.37 -13.55 -12.78
N LEU A 12 11.59 -13.89 -13.82
CA LEU A 12 11.57 -15.23 -14.41
C LEU A 12 12.92 -15.60 -15.05
N GLU A 13 13.57 -14.66 -15.73
CA GLU A 13 14.79 -14.94 -16.49
C GLU A 13 16.06 -14.90 -15.64
N SER A 14 16.09 -14.09 -14.57
CA SER A 14 17.29 -13.86 -13.77
C SER A 14 17.60 -14.95 -12.76
N SER A 15 16.69 -15.90 -12.53
CA SER A 15 16.79 -16.85 -11.41
C SER A 15 16.25 -18.23 -11.76
N THR A 16 16.72 -19.24 -11.03
CA THR A 16 16.32 -20.64 -11.18
C THR A 16 15.69 -21.20 -9.91
N ASN A 17 16.26 -20.86 -8.75
CA ASN A 17 15.86 -21.37 -7.43
C ASN A 17 15.25 -20.25 -6.58
N TYR A 18 13.94 -20.27 -6.44
CA TYR A 18 13.18 -19.23 -5.75
C TYR A 18 12.79 -19.65 -4.34
N LEU A 19 12.97 -18.75 -3.39
CA LEU A 19 12.42 -18.88 -2.05
C LEU A 19 11.26 -17.91 -1.86
N LEU A 20 10.06 -18.42 -1.65
CA LEU A 20 8.89 -17.66 -1.24
C LEU A 20 8.83 -17.56 0.28
N LEU A 21 8.88 -16.34 0.82
CA LEU A 21 8.62 -16.06 2.22
C LEU A 21 7.12 -15.80 2.46
N GLN A 22 6.76 -14.90 3.37
CA GLN A 22 5.35 -14.60 3.63
C GLN A 22 4.75 -13.78 2.48
N GLY A 23 3.67 -14.30 1.91
CA GLY A 23 2.93 -13.66 0.81
C GLY A 23 1.85 -12.69 1.29
N PRO A 24 1.07 -12.13 0.36
CA PRO A 24 -0.22 -11.55 0.68
C PRO A 24 -1.14 -12.65 1.23
N ILE A 25 -2.10 -12.28 2.08
CA ILE A 25 -3.09 -13.26 2.53
C ILE A 25 -3.89 -13.76 1.32
N GLY A 26 -3.96 -15.10 1.14
CA GLY A 26 -4.65 -15.70 0.01
C GLY A 26 -3.78 -16.62 -0.85
N PRO A 27 -4.30 -17.10 -1.98
CA PRO A 27 -3.68 -18.16 -2.78
C PRO A 27 -2.56 -17.68 -3.71
N PHE A 28 -2.29 -16.38 -3.81
CA PHE A 28 -1.42 -15.82 -4.84
C PHE A 28 -0.03 -16.48 -4.89
N PHE A 29 0.61 -16.76 -3.73
CA PHE A 29 1.93 -17.40 -3.75
C PHE A 29 1.90 -18.86 -4.18
N THR A 30 0.79 -19.55 -4.01
CA THR A 30 0.57 -20.87 -4.60
C THR A 30 0.42 -20.78 -6.11
N GLU A 31 -0.32 -19.78 -6.61
CA GLU A 31 -0.47 -19.51 -8.04
C GLU A 31 0.85 -19.10 -8.69
N LEU A 32 1.61 -18.21 -8.03
CA LEU A 32 2.95 -17.81 -8.49
C LEU A 32 3.91 -18.99 -8.54
N SER A 33 3.90 -19.84 -7.51
CA SER A 33 4.72 -21.06 -7.50
C SER A 33 4.38 -21.99 -8.65
N ALA A 34 3.08 -22.23 -8.87
CA ALA A 34 2.63 -23.06 -9.99
C ALA A 34 3.07 -22.47 -11.34
N TRP A 35 2.92 -21.16 -11.52
CA TRP A 35 3.35 -20.46 -12.74
C TRP A 35 4.87 -20.56 -12.95
N LEU A 36 5.70 -20.31 -11.94
CA LEU A 36 7.16 -20.46 -12.05
C LEU A 36 7.58 -21.89 -12.43
N LYS A 37 6.89 -22.90 -11.86
CA LYS A 37 7.16 -24.32 -12.16
C LYS A 37 6.83 -24.67 -13.62
N THR A 38 5.91 -23.99 -14.30
CA THR A 38 5.68 -24.20 -15.76
C THR A 38 6.90 -23.84 -16.61
N PHE A 39 7.81 -23.02 -16.08
CA PHE A 39 9.09 -22.65 -16.69
C PHE A 39 10.26 -23.44 -16.11
N HIS A 40 10.01 -24.61 -15.52
CA HIS A 40 11.03 -25.51 -14.92
C HIS A 40 11.85 -24.87 -13.79
N LYS A 41 11.28 -23.87 -13.09
CA LYS A 41 11.92 -23.24 -11.95
C LYS A 41 11.71 -24.07 -10.67
N GLN A 42 12.72 -24.07 -9.79
CA GLN A 42 12.62 -24.66 -8.46
C GLN A 42 12.02 -23.63 -7.50
N VAL A 43 10.98 -24.01 -6.76
CA VAL A 43 10.30 -23.09 -5.85
C VAL A 43 10.21 -23.71 -4.47
N PHE A 44 10.85 -23.05 -3.53
CA PHE A 44 10.85 -23.33 -2.11
C PHE A 44 9.93 -22.37 -1.37
N LYS A 45 9.29 -22.80 -0.30
CA LYS A 45 8.41 -21.98 0.52
C LYS A 45 8.73 -22.15 1.99
N ILE A 46 8.85 -21.05 2.73
CA ILE A 46 8.86 -21.06 4.19
C ILE A 46 7.55 -20.48 4.69
N ASN A 47 6.79 -21.28 5.47
CA ASN A 47 5.60 -20.84 6.20
C ASN A 47 5.99 -20.43 7.62
N PHE A 48 5.37 -19.37 8.14
CA PHE A 48 5.65 -18.82 9.46
C PHE A 48 4.49 -19.00 10.45
N ASN A 49 3.31 -19.35 9.95
CA ASN A 49 2.13 -19.58 10.77
C ASN A 49 1.10 -20.44 10.01
N SER A 50 0.09 -20.92 10.72
CA SER A 50 -0.96 -21.76 10.13
C SER A 50 -1.91 -21.03 9.18
N GLY A 51 -1.90 -19.69 9.18
CA GLY A 51 -2.58 -18.90 8.15
C GLY A 51 -1.87 -18.99 6.80
N ASP A 52 -0.52 -18.99 6.79
CA ASP A 52 0.27 -19.25 5.59
C ASP A 52 0.00 -20.65 5.06
N GLU A 53 -0.01 -21.69 5.94
CA GLU A 53 -0.33 -23.08 5.57
C GLU A 53 -1.73 -23.24 4.98
N ALA A 54 -2.70 -22.42 5.40
CA ALA A 54 -4.07 -22.50 4.90
C ALA A 54 -4.19 -22.19 3.40
N PHE A 55 -3.20 -21.49 2.85
CA PHE A 55 -3.14 -21.09 1.43
C PHE A 55 -1.94 -21.69 0.70
N TYR A 56 -0.89 -22.10 1.42
CA TYR A 56 0.25 -22.84 0.86
C TYR A 56 0.60 -24.01 1.79
N PRO A 57 -0.12 -25.16 1.66
CA PRO A 57 0.02 -26.29 2.56
C PRO A 57 1.46 -26.86 2.62
N ASN A 58 1.89 -27.27 3.81
CA ASN A 58 3.20 -27.91 4.01
C ASN A 58 3.30 -29.28 3.27
N SER A 59 2.19 -29.85 2.80
CA SER A 59 2.17 -31.05 1.95
C SER A 59 2.64 -30.80 0.51
N ILE A 60 2.72 -29.54 0.07
CA ILE A 60 3.31 -29.21 -1.23
C ILE A 60 4.84 -29.43 -1.14
N PRO A 61 5.45 -30.17 -2.08
CA PRO A 61 6.89 -30.40 -2.09
C PRO A 61 7.71 -29.10 -1.98
N GLN A 62 8.86 -29.16 -1.28
CA GLN A 62 9.74 -28.01 -1.03
C GLN A 62 9.10 -26.91 -0.16
N THR A 63 8.14 -27.27 0.68
CA THR A 63 7.51 -26.37 1.66
C THR A 63 8.01 -26.70 3.07
N PHE A 64 8.43 -25.69 3.79
CA PHE A 64 9.05 -25.79 5.12
C PHE A 64 8.30 -24.90 6.11
N ALA A 65 8.24 -25.33 7.36
CA ALA A 65 7.71 -24.54 8.47
C ALA A 65 8.88 -23.96 9.28
N TYR A 66 8.92 -22.66 9.44
CA TYR A 66 9.87 -22.04 10.39
C TYR A 66 9.20 -21.92 11.76
N GLN A 67 9.73 -22.63 12.74
CA GLN A 67 9.20 -22.70 14.13
C GLN A 67 10.18 -22.10 15.16
N GLY A 68 11.33 -21.57 14.70
CA GLY A 68 12.33 -20.96 15.57
C GLY A 68 12.04 -19.51 15.92
N GLN A 69 12.85 -18.97 16.81
CA GLN A 69 12.75 -17.57 17.25
C GLN A 69 13.21 -16.59 16.17
N LEU A 70 12.72 -15.34 16.26
CA LEU A 70 13.03 -14.31 15.26
C LEU A 70 14.52 -13.99 15.15
N ASP A 71 15.24 -13.98 16.27
CA ASP A 71 16.69 -13.71 16.32
C ASP A 71 17.56 -14.83 15.70
N GLN A 72 17.02 -16.05 15.63
CA GLN A 72 17.67 -17.20 14.98
C GLN A 72 17.42 -17.26 13.47
N PHE A 73 16.46 -16.46 12.96
CA PHE A 73 16.04 -16.55 11.57
C PHE A 73 17.15 -16.16 10.58
N ASP A 74 18.04 -15.22 10.91
CA ASP A 74 19.18 -14.85 10.06
C ASP A 74 20.09 -16.05 9.78
N GLN A 75 20.48 -16.78 10.82
CA GLN A 75 21.33 -17.96 10.68
C GLN A 75 20.63 -19.08 9.90
N TYR A 76 19.38 -19.36 10.26
CA TYR A 76 18.55 -20.36 9.56
C TYR A 76 18.43 -20.05 8.07
N LEU A 77 18.10 -18.81 7.73
CA LEU A 77 17.89 -18.40 6.34
C LEU A 77 19.18 -18.47 5.52
N ARG A 78 20.31 -18.06 6.08
CA ARG A 78 21.63 -18.19 5.41
C ARG A 78 21.95 -19.62 5.07
N PHE A 79 21.78 -20.53 6.04
CA PHE A 79 22.01 -21.96 5.84
C PHE A 79 21.04 -22.51 4.79
N PHE A 80 19.77 -22.20 4.88
CA PHE A 80 18.74 -22.61 3.94
C PHE A 80 19.06 -22.17 2.50
N CYS A 81 19.40 -20.90 2.32
CA CYS A 81 19.73 -20.36 1.00
C CYS A 81 20.95 -21.06 0.39
N HIS A 82 21.97 -21.31 1.18
CA HIS A 82 23.15 -22.05 0.73
C HIS A 82 22.82 -23.50 0.38
N GLN A 83 22.12 -24.22 1.25
CA GLN A 83 21.76 -25.64 1.07
C GLN A 83 20.93 -25.87 -0.19
N HIS A 84 20.02 -24.95 -0.51
CA HIS A 84 19.11 -25.06 -1.63
C HIS A 84 19.52 -24.21 -2.83
N SER A 85 20.72 -23.61 -2.81
CA SER A 85 21.25 -22.75 -3.89
C SER A 85 20.24 -21.69 -4.31
N ILE A 86 19.59 -21.02 -3.32
CA ILE A 86 18.59 -19.99 -3.59
C ILE A 86 19.26 -18.79 -4.26
N ASP A 87 18.74 -18.35 -5.38
CA ASP A 87 19.21 -17.19 -6.16
C ASP A 87 18.21 -16.03 -6.20
N ALA A 88 16.96 -16.28 -5.79
CA ALA A 88 15.94 -15.24 -5.60
C ALA A 88 15.07 -15.48 -4.37
N ILE A 89 14.87 -14.43 -3.56
CA ILE A 89 13.90 -14.41 -2.45
C ILE A 89 12.74 -13.50 -2.85
N ILE A 90 11.51 -13.99 -2.64
CA ILE A 90 10.27 -13.25 -2.94
C ILE A 90 9.43 -13.11 -1.69
N CYS A 91 8.94 -11.90 -1.40
CA CYS A 91 8.03 -11.66 -0.27
C CYS A 91 6.92 -10.64 -0.64
N PHE A 92 5.96 -10.46 0.27
CA PHE A 92 4.95 -9.40 0.20
C PHE A 92 5.17 -8.37 1.30
N GLY A 93 5.46 -7.13 0.91
CA GLY A 93 5.90 -6.07 1.80
C GLY A 93 7.28 -6.35 2.40
N ASP A 94 8.13 -5.36 2.46
CA ASP A 94 9.52 -5.47 2.90
C ASP A 94 9.75 -5.03 4.35
N THR A 95 8.71 -4.58 5.04
CA THR A 95 8.79 -3.99 6.39
C THR A 95 8.60 -4.99 7.53
N ARG A 96 8.09 -6.21 7.25
CA ARG A 96 7.92 -7.26 8.27
C ARG A 96 9.27 -7.71 8.82
N ALA A 97 9.35 -8.04 10.11
CA ALA A 97 10.60 -8.40 10.78
C ALA A 97 11.40 -9.49 10.02
N TYR A 98 10.74 -10.58 9.65
CA TYR A 98 11.38 -11.66 8.88
C TYR A 98 11.84 -11.20 7.49
N HIS A 99 11.10 -10.31 6.81
CA HIS A 99 11.47 -9.80 5.49
C HIS A 99 12.65 -8.82 5.55
N ARG A 100 12.75 -8.00 6.61
CA ARG A 100 13.93 -7.14 6.84
C ARG A 100 15.19 -7.96 7.06
N ILE A 101 15.11 -9.05 7.85
CA ILE A 101 16.22 -10.00 8.02
C ILE A 101 16.57 -10.64 6.67
N ALA A 102 15.55 -11.09 5.91
CA ALA A 102 15.77 -11.71 4.62
C ALA A 102 16.42 -10.76 3.60
N LYS A 103 16.07 -9.46 3.61
CA LYS A 103 16.73 -8.46 2.77
C LYS A 103 18.23 -8.34 3.11
N ILE A 104 18.57 -8.30 4.40
CA ILE A 104 19.97 -8.25 4.85
C ILE A 104 20.75 -9.52 4.42
N VAL A 105 20.13 -10.70 4.55
CA VAL A 105 20.73 -11.96 4.10
C VAL A 105 20.93 -11.97 2.58
N ALA A 106 19.91 -11.55 1.82
CA ALA A 106 19.96 -11.48 0.38
C ALA A 106 21.09 -10.57 -0.12
N ASP A 107 21.24 -9.38 0.48
CA ASP A 107 22.32 -8.44 0.13
C ASP A 107 23.71 -9.03 0.42
N LYS A 108 23.90 -9.68 1.57
CA LYS A 108 25.18 -10.30 1.95
C LYS A 108 25.55 -11.49 1.06
N GLN A 109 24.58 -12.28 0.64
CA GLN A 109 24.78 -13.46 -0.22
C GLN A 109 24.61 -13.19 -1.72
N LYS A 110 24.35 -11.94 -2.10
CA LYS A 110 24.10 -11.52 -3.49
C LYS A 110 22.92 -12.25 -4.14
N ILE A 111 21.90 -12.56 -3.34
CA ILE A 111 20.64 -13.15 -3.77
C ILE A 111 19.70 -12.02 -4.23
N SER A 112 19.01 -12.19 -5.35
CA SER A 112 18.01 -11.23 -5.82
C SER A 112 16.83 -11.16 -4.85
N PHE A 113 16.48 -9.97 -4.39
CA PHE A 113 15.35 -9.77 -3.48
C PHE A 113 14.20 -9.08 -4.20
N TRP A 114 13.03 -9.74 -4.26
CA TRP A 114 11.85 -9.27 -4.97
C TRP A 114 10.69 -9.08 -4.03
N VAL A 115 10.00 -7.97 -4.18
CA VAL A 115 8.92 -7.59 -3.27
C VAL A 115 7.64 -7.34 -4.06
N PHE A 116 6.59 -8.09 -3.71
CA PHE A 116 5.23 -7.78 -4.09
C PHE A 116 4.61 -6.79 -3.10
N GLU A 117 3.80 -5.89 -3.61
CA GLU A 117 3.03 -4.92 -2.81
C GLU A 117 1.71 -4.60 -3.51
N GLU A 118 0.77 -4.02 -2.77
CA GLU A 118 -0.44 -3.44 -3.35
C GLU A 118 -0.10 -2.43 -4.46
N GLY A 119 -0.92 -2.40 -5.51
CA GLY A 119 -0.63 -1.58 -6.68
C GLY A 119 -0.51 -0.09 -6.37
N TYR A 120 0.46 0.57 -6.97
CA TYR A 120 0.56 2.03 -6.96
C TYR A 120 -0.58 2.67 -7.78
N LEU A 121 -0.98 2.01 -8.86
CA LEU A 121 -2.05 2.43 -9.76
C LEU A 121 -3.30 1.56 -9.51
N ARG A 122 -3.99 1.81 -8.38
CA ARG A 122 -5.18 1.03 -7.97
C ARG A 122 -6.41 1.39 -8.81
N PRO A 123 -7.42 0.50 -8.89
CA PRO A 123 -7.54 -0.77 -8.15
C PRO A 123 -7.05 -2.02 -8.91
N GLU A 124 -6.69 -1.94 -10.18
CA GLU A 124 -6.54 -3.08 -11.09
C GLU A 124 -5.09 -3.57 -11.21
N TYR A 125 -4.20 -3.14 -10.31
CA TYR A 125 -2.78 -3.50 -10.37
C TYR A 125 -2.24 -3.94 -9.01
N VAL A 126 -1.20 -4.79 -9.07
CA VAL A 126 -0.29 -5.10 -7.97
C VAL A 126 1.12 -4.70 -8.38
N THR A 127 1.97 -4.41 -7.41
CA THR A 127 3.35 -3.97 -7.65
C THR A 127 4.32 -5.12 -7.48
N LEU A 128 5.34 -5.18 -8.34
CA LEU A 128 6.52 -6.04 -8.18
C LEU A 128 7.77 -5.21 -8.42
N GLU A 129 8.63 -5.09 -7.40
CA GLU A 129 9.91 -4.39 -7.53
C GLU A 129 11.07 -5.23 -7.00
N LYS A 130 12.27 -4.99 -7.54
CA LYS A 130 13.52 -5.58 -7.08
C LYS A 130 14.15 -4.69 -6.01
N GLY A 131 14.57 -5.28 -4.92
CA GLY A 131 15.30 -4.60 -3.85
C GLY A 131 14.44 -3.96 -2.77
N GLY A 132 13.21 -3.56 -3.06
CA GLY A 132 12.27 -2.94 -2.11
C GLY A 132 11.12 -2.22 -2.80
N VAL A 133 10.11 -1.81 -2.03
CA VAL A 133 8.91 -1.11 -2.49
C VAL A 133 8.66 0.15 -1.66
N ASN A 134 7.76 1.01 -2.11
CA ASN A 134 7.39 2.25 -1.42
C ASN A 134 8.62 3.15 -1.17
N ASP A 135 8.95 3.45 0.08
CA ASP A 135 10.14 4.25 0.42
C ASP A 135 11.46 3.50 0.12
N TYR A 136 11.45 2.17 0.19
CA TYR A 136 12.63 1.33 -0.12
C TYR A 136 12.77 1.02 -1.61
N SER A 137 11.87 1.53 -2.46
CA SER A 137 12.00 1.42 -3.92
C SER A 137 13.35 1.99 -4.38
N GLN A 138 14.03 1.22 -5.22
CA GLN A 138 15.34 1.60 -5.79
C GLN A 138 15.20 2.51 -7.02
N LEU A 139 13.99 2.88 -7.39
CA LEU A 139 13.75 3.76 -8.54
C LEU A 139 14.17 5.20 -8.21
N PRO A 140 14.84 5.89 -9.13
CA PRO A 140 15.20 7.29 -8.96
C PRO A 140 13.98 8.19 -8.80
N ARG A 141 14.05 9.12 -7.84
CA ARG A 141 12.96 10.05 -7.51
C ARG A 141 13.20 11.41 -8.16
N HIS A 142 13.25 11.45 -9.49
CA HIS A 142 13.39 12.68 -10.23
C HIS A 142 12.75 12.60 -11.63
N ALA A 143 12.21 13.73 -12.10
CA ALA A 143 11.45 13.82 -13.34
C ALA A 143 12.23 13.35 -14.57
N ASN A 144 13.51 13.74 -14.70
CA ASN A 144 14.34 13.43 -15.86
C ASN A 144 14.50 11.92 -16.09
N PHE A 145 14.56 11.13 -15.01
CA PHE A 145 14.61 9.66 -15.16
C PHE A 145 13.38 9.16 -15.90
N PHE A 146 12.17 9.49 -15.43
CA PHE A 146 10.94 8.99 -16.04
C PHE A 146 10.73 9.53 -17.46
N LEU A 147 11.06 10.80 -17.69
CA LEU A 147 10.97 11.41 -19.01
C LEU A 147 11.92 10.72 -20.02
N SER A 148 13.15 10.40 -19.61
CA SER A 148 14.11 9.70 -20.47
C SER A 148 13.69 8.26 -20.79
N GLN A 149 12.99 7.58 -19.86
CA GLN A 149 12.51 6.21 -20.06
C GLN A 149 11.21 6.11 -20.86
N ALA A 150 10.48 7.22 -21.02
CA ALA A 150 9.14 7.23 -21.61
C ALA A 150 9.08 6.65 -23.05
N ALA A 151 10.14 6.82 -23.82
CA ALA A 151 10.25 6.30 -25.19
C ALA A 151 10.48 4.78 -25.26
N CYS A 152 11.03 4.19 -24.18
CA CYS A 152 11.29 2.75 -24.08
C CYS A 152 10.10 1.98 -23.48
N CYS A 153 9.09 2.69 -22.97
CA CYS A 153 7.92 2.06 -22.39
C CYS A 153 6.97 1.52 -23.46
N SER A 154 6.38 0.36 -23.19
CA SER A 154 5.35 -0.25 -24.03
C SER A 154 4.09 0.61 -24.13
N GLU A 155 3.30 0.43 -25.18
CA GLU A 155 1.95 0.98 -25.20
C GLU A 155 1.10 0.34 -24.12
N ILE A 156 0.31 1.18 -23.44
CA ILE A 156 -0.48 0.74 -22.29
C ILE A 156 -1.87 0.36 -22.77
N SER A 157 -2.18 -0.93 -22.75
CA SER A 157 -3.56 -1.40 -22.91
C SER A 157 -4.40 -1.13 -21.67
N ALA A 158 -5.70 -1.02 -21.83
CA ALA A 158 -6.60 -0.93 -20.69
C ALA A 158 -6.52 -2.23 -19.84
N PRO A 159 -6.44 -2.14 -18.50
CA PRO A 159 -6.36 -3.34 -17.67
C PRO A 159 -7.68 -4.12 -17.70
N GLU A 160 -7.57 -5.43 -17.54
CA GLU A 160 -8.74 -6.24 -17.21
C GLU A 160 -9.27 -5.83 -15.83
N LYS A 161 -10.59 -5.75 -15.68
CA LYS A 161 -11.24 -5.42 -14.41
C LYS A 161 -11.32 -6.66 -13.52
N LEU A 162 -10.35 -6.82 -12.64
CA LEU A 162 -10.17 -8.02 -11.81
C LEU A 162 -10.43 -7.78 -10.32
N ALA A 163 -10.39 -6.54 -9.86
CA ALA A 163 -10.65 -6.21 -8.47
C ALA A 163 -12.14 -6.43 -8.12
N LYS A 164 -12.43 -7.30 -7.13
CA LYS A 164 -13.80 -7.73 -6.76
C LYS A 164 -14.33 -7.09 -5.48
N GLY A 165 -13.67 -6.07 -4.95
CA GLY A 165 -14.12 -5.36 -3.76
C GLY A 165 -13.84 -6.07 -2.44
N PHE A 166 -14.61 -5.71 -1.40
CA PHE A 166 -14.30 -6.06 0.00
C PHE A 166 -14.62 -7.51 0.38
N ILE A 167 -15.66 -8.13 -0.19
CA ILE A 167 -16.14 -9.45 0.24
C ILE A 167 -15.09 -10.56 0.06
N PRO A 168 -14.44 -10.71 -1.11
CA PRO A 168 -13.37 -11.69 -1.29
C PRO A 168 -12.21 -11.50 -0.31
N LEU A 169 -11.78 -10.25 -0.12
CA LEU A 169 -10.75 -9.91 0.87
C LEU A 169 -11.15 -10.35 2.28
N ALA A 170 -12.39 -10.05 2.71
CA ALA A 170 -12.87 -10.42 4.03
C ALA A 170 -12.91 -11.93 4.23
N THR A 171 -13.40 -12.69 3.23
CA THR A 171 -13.44 -14.16 3.27
C THR A 171 -12.05 -14.77 3.40
N ILE A 172 -11.09 -14.29 2.61
CA ILE A 172 -9.69 -14.71 2.67
C ILE A 172 -9.08 -14.39 4.03
N ALA A 173 -9.31 -13.16 4.53
CA ALA A 173 -8.80 -12.72 5.82
C ALA A 173 -9.38 -13.54 6.98
N ILE A 174 -10.68 -13.81 6.98
CA ILE A 174 -11.33 -14.66 7.98
C ILE A 174 -10.70 -16.06 8.00
N LYS A 175 -10.53 -16.68 6.83
CA LYS A 175 -9.90 -18.02 6.72
C LYS A 175 -8.47 -17.98 7.27
N TYR A 176 -7.66 -16.98 6.89
CA TYR A 176 -6.28 -16.84 7.33
C TYR A 176 -6.16 -16.68 8.84
N TYR A 177 -6.84 -15.68 9.42
CA TYR A 177 -6.73 -15.36 10.84
C TYR A 177 -7.37 -16.44 11.73
N THR A 178 -8.44 -17.09 11.29
CA THR A 178 -9.05 -18.22 12.01
C THR A 178 -8.08 -19.40 12.09
N LYS A 179 -7.45 -19.78 10.97
CA LYS A 179 -6.45 -20.85 10.97
C LYS A 179 -5.22 -20.50 11.80
N ALA A 180 -4.71 -19.27 11.70
CA ALA A 180 -3.59 -18.78 12.51
C ALA A 180 -3.92 -18.82 14.01
N TYR A 181 -5.13 -18.41 14.42
CA TYR A 181 -5.58 -18.40 15.80
C TYR A 181 -5.72 -19.80 16.41
N PHE A 182 -6.42 -20.72 15.74
CA PHE A 182 -6.69 -22.05 16.30
C PHE A 182 -5.49 -23.00 16.28
N ASN A 183 -4.42 -22.69 15.57
CA ASN A 183 -3.23 -23.53 15.46
C ASN A 183 -1.95 -22.78 15.85
N GLN A 184 -2.02 -21.87 16.83
CA GLN A 184 -0.86 -21.12 17.31
C GLN A 184 0.24 -22.04 17.87
N ASP A 185 -0.15 -23.15 18.51
CA ASP A 185 0.79 -24.12 19.10
C ASP A 185 1.75 -24.74 18.07
N LYS A 186 1.41 -24.72 16.79
CA LYS A 186 2.31 -25.16 15.72
C LYS A 186 3.49 -24.21 15.47
N TYR A 187 3.34 -22.93 15.85
CA TYR A 187 4.33 -21.89 15.61
C TYR A 187 4.45 -21.01 16.86
N PRO A 188 4.93 -21.56 17.97
CA PRO A 188 4.88 -20.89 19.29
C PRO A 188 5.70 -19.61 19.34
N ASP A 189 6.80 -19.54 18.59
CA ASP A 189 7.73 -18.41 18.59
C ASP A 189 7.46 -17.39 17.47
N TYR A 190 6.38 -17.60 16.67
CA TYR A 190 6.06 -16.67 15.59
C TYR A 190 5.55 -15.34 16.12
N GLN A 191 6.26 -14.27 15.80
CA GLN A 191 5.86 -12.90 16.13
C GLN A 191 4.95 -12.34 15.04
N HIS A 192 3.64 -12.42 15.28
CA HIS A 192 2.67 -11.84 14.35
C HIS A 192 2.69 -10.31 14.44
N HIS A 193 2.63 -9.64 13.29
CA HIS A 193 2.62 -8.16 13.22
C HIS A 193 1.31 -7.53 13.73
N ARG A 194 0.27 -8.31 14.00
CA ARG A 194 -1.02 -7.90 14.58
C ARG A 194 -1.41 -8.81 15.73
N ILE A 195 -2.20 -8.29 16.66
CA ILE A 195 -2.76 -9.08 17.76
C ILE A 195 -3.66 -10.18 17.21
N LEU A 196 -3.41 -11.45 17.55
CA LEU A 196 -4.25 -12.60 17.16
C LEU A 196 -5.29 -12.85 18.27
N ASP A 197 -6.33 -12.01 18.36
CA ASP A 197 -7.48 -12.22 19.22
C ASP A 197 -8.78 -12.23 18.40
N LEU A 198 -9.34 -13.43 18.21
CA LEU A 198 -10.54 -13.61 17.40
C LEU A 198 -11.77 -12.89 17.98
N LYS A 199 -11.94 -12.89 19.32
CA LYS A 199 -13.08 -12.24 20.00
C LYS A 199 -13.00 -10.73 19.80
N TYR A 200 -11.79 -10.17 19.93
CA TYR A 200 -11.53 -8.77 19.68
C TYR A 200 -11.90 -8.39 18.24
N TYR A 201 -11.46 -9.17 17.25
CA TYR A 201 -11.77 -8.87 15.84
C TYR A 201 -13.24 -9.04 15.47
N ILE A 202 -13.94 -10.05 16.03
CA ILE A 202 -15.40 -10.19 15.81
C ILE A 202 -16.13 -8.96 16.32
N LYS A 203 -15.87 -8.53 17.57
CA LYS A 203 -16.45 -7.31 18.13
C LYS A 203 -16.16 -6.10 17.26
N LEU A 204 -14.94 -5.98 16.80
CA LEU A 204 -14.48 -4.88 15.96
C LEU A 204 -15.18 -4.86 14.60
N TRP A 205 -15.33 -6.00 13.93
CA TRP A 205 -16.03 -6.10 12.64
C TRP A 205 -17.50 -5.79 12.76
N LEU A 206 -18.17 -6.26 13.80
CA LEU A 206 -19.56 -5.90 14.08
C LEU A 206 -19.71 -4.39 14.31
N THR A 207 -18.84 -3.80 15.14
CA THR A 207 -18.82 -2.36 15.39
C THR A 207 -18.55 -1.57 14.10
N SER A 208 -17.60 -2.03 13.29
CA SER A 208 -17.26 -1.41 12.00
C SER A 208 -18.43 -1.48 11.00
N GLY A 209 -19.17 -2.59 10.98
CA GLY A 209 -20.36 -2.75 10.15
C GLY A 209 -21.48 -1.78 10.52
N ILE A 210 -21.78 -1.66 11.82
CA ILE A 210 -22.78 -0.71 12.35
C ILE A 210 -22.35 0.73 12.05
N LYS A 211 -21.10 1.10 12.34
CA LYS A 211 -20.54 2.42 12.05
C LYS A 211 -20.56 2.73 10.54
N ARG A 212 -20.34 1.72 9.68
CA ARG A 212 -20.43 1.91 8.22
C ARG A 212 -21.84 2.31 7.79
N ALA A 213 -22.87 1.61 8.27
CA ALA A 213 -24.26 1.96 7.99
C ALA A 213 -24.59 3.37 8.48
N TYR A 214 -24.20 3.69 9.72
CA TYR A 214 -24.41 5.03 10.31
C TYR A 214 -23.74 6.14 9.46
N TYR A 215 -22.44 6.01 9.14
CA TYR A 215 -21.71 7.02 8.38
C TYR A 215 -22.16 7.11 6.93
N TYR A 216 -22.61 6.01 6.32
CA TYR A 216 -23.22 6.06 4.99
C TYR A 216 -24.41 7.03 4.94
N TRP A 217 -25.29 6.97 5.95
CA TRP A 217 -26.42 7.89 6.02
C TRP A 217 -25.99 9.31 6.34
N GLN A 218 -25.11 9.48 7.31
CA GLN A 218 -24.60 10.78 7.74
C GLN A 218 -23.89 11.54 6.61
N ASP A 219 -23.01 10.86 5.87
CA ASP A 219 -22.16 11.50 4.86
C ASP A 219 -22.81 11.62 3.48
N ARG A 220 -23.96 10.98 3.26
CA ARG A 220 -24.62 10.96 1.95
C ARG A 220 -24.99 12.36 1.44
N SER A 221 -25.53 13.21 2.30
CA SER A 221 -25.90 14.60 1.95
C SER A 221 -24.65 15.44 1.68
N PHE A 222 -23.59 15.23 2.46
CA PHE A 222 -22.30 15.91 2.28
C PHE A 222 -21.65 15.51 0.95
N GLY A 223 -21.62 14.23 0.62
CA GLY A 223 -21.11 13.75 -0.68
C GLY A 223 -21.84 14.35 -1.87
N LYS A 224 -23.18 14.47 -1.80
CA LYS A 224 -23.97 15.15 -2.83
C LYS A 224 -23.64 16.64 -2.93
N LYS A 225 -23.43 17.33 -1.80
CA LYS A 225 -23.03 18.74 -1.75
C LYS A 225 -21.67 18.96 -2.42
N VAL A 226 -20.70 18.09 -2.15
CA VAL A 226 -19.38 18.13 -2.80
C VAL A 226 -19.47 17.87 -4.29
N ALA A 227 -20.18 16.82 -4.71
CA ALA A 227 -20.37 16.47 -6.12
C ALA A 227 -21.00 17.63 -6.92
N ALA A 228 -21.94 18.35 -6.31
CA ALA A 228 -22.61 19.51 -6.90
C ALA A 228 -21.74 20.80 -6.87
N GLY A 229 -20.51 20.76 -6.29
CA GLY A 229 -19.64 21.94 -6.18
C GLY A 229 -20.11 22.99 -5.18
N LYS A 230 -21.06 22.66 -4.30
CA LYS A 230 -21.68 23.60 -3.33
C LYS A 230 -20.87 23.80 -2.03
N LEU A 231 -19.72 23.15 -1.90
CA LEU A 231 -18.88 23.29 -0.71
C LEU A 231 -17.91 24.48 -0.80
N GLY A 232 -17.58 24.91 -2.02
CA GLY A 232 -16.45 25.81 -2.27
C GLY A 232 -15.12 25.05 -2.36
N ASP A 233 -14.02 25.79 -2.41
CA ASP A 233 -12.69 25.21 -2.51
C ASP A 233 -12.30 24.49 -1.22
N PHE A 234 -11.68 23.32 -1.36
CA PHE A 234 -11.22 22.54 -0.22
C PHE A 234 -9.93 21.77 -0.52
N PHE A 235 -9.14 21.54 0.54
CA PHE A 235 -8.05 20.58 0.52
C PHE A 235 -8.48 19.30 1.22
N LEU A 236 -7.96 18.16 0.72
CA LEU A 236 -8.29 16.82 1.19
C LEU A 236 -7.12 16.24 1.99
N VAL A 237 -7.44 15.69 3.15
CA VAL A 237 -6.50 14.93 3.99
C VAL A 237 -7.05 13.52 4.20
N PRO A 238 -6.69 12.55 3.37
CA PRO A 238 -7.02 11.15 3.61
C PRO A 238 -6.11 10.62 4.73
N LEU A 239 -6.71 10.23 5.85
CA LEU A 239 -5.98 9.57 6.94
C LEU A 239 -5.59 8.16 6.51
N GLN A 240 -4.45 7.68 7.00
CA GLN A 240 -3.99 6.30 6.82
C GLN A 240 -4.43 5.43 7.99
N VAL A 241 -4.32 4.11 7.83
CA VAL A 241 -4.61 3.16 8.90
C VAL A 241 -3.65 3.41 10.07
N TYR A 242 -4.18 3.47 11.29
CA TYR A 242 -3.41 3.81 12.50
C TYR A 242 -2.20 2.90 12.74
N ASP A 243 -2.29 1.63 12.32
CA ASP A 243 -1.26 0.59 12.48
C ASP A 243 -0.59 0.22 11.14
N ASP A 244 -0.61 1.14 10.16
CA ASP A 244 0.03 0.92 8.87
C ASP A 244 1.56 1.03 9.01
N SER A 245 2.27 0.08 8.41
CA SER A 245 3.74 0.14 8.31
C SER A 245 4.22 1.42 7.61
N GLN A 246 3.42 1.96 6.69
CA GLN A 246 3.70 3.23 6.02
C GLN A 246 3.75 4.42 6.99
N VAL A 247 2.95 4.39 8.06
CA VAL A 247 2.99 5.41 9.13
C VAL A 247 4.14 5.14 10.09
N ARG A 248 4.32 3.88 10.50
CA ARG A 248 5.30 3.52 11.55
C ARG A 248 6.75 3.52 11.10
N ILE A 249 7.02 3.28 9.81
CA ILE A 249 8.37 3.06 9.28
C ILE A 249 8.77 4.15 8.27
N HIS A 250 7.84 4.61 7.46
CA HIS A 250 8.10 5.48 6.32
C HIS A 250 7.67 6.95 6.55
N CYS A 251 7.50 7.38 7.80
CA CYS A 251 7.34 8.78 8.14
C CYS A 251 7.97 9.08 9.52
N ASP A 252 8.10 10.36 9.84
CA ASP A 252 8.71 10.84 11.08
C ASP A 252 7.64 11.22 12.13
N TYR A 253 6.37 10.96 11.86
CA TYR A 253 5.28 11.15 12.81
C TYR A 253 5.13 9.92 13.70
N GLU A 254 5.00 10.14 14.99
CA GLU A 254 4.75 9.08 15.97
C GLU A 254 3.39 8.38 15.75
N SER A 255 2.42 9.12 15.20
CA SER A 255 1.06 8.60 14.98
C SER A 255 0.29 9.43 13.95
N VAL A 256 -0.82 8.86 13.45
CA VAL A 256 -1.79 9.59 12.63
C VAL A 256 -2.43 10.75 13.40
N ASP A 257 -2.53 10.64 14.72
CA ASP A 257 -3.03 11.72 15.59
C ASP A 257 -2.09 12.93 15.60
N ALA A 258 -0.78 12.69 15.72
CA ALA A 258 0.24 13.75 15.65
C ALA A 258 0.23 14.46 14.29
N PHE A 259 0.19 13.70 13.21
CA PHE A 259 0.01 14.23 11.85
C PHE A 259 -1.26 15.08 11.73
N LEU A 260 -2.40 14.60 12.23
CA LEU A 260 -3.67 15.34 12.16
C LEU A 260 -3.62 16.65 12.94
N LYS A 261 -2.99 16.67 14.11
CA LYS A 261 -2.83 17.88 14.93
C LYS A 261 -2.03 18.94 14.19
N GLU A 262 -0.89 18.57 13.59
CA GLU A 262 -0.08 19.51 12.78
C GLU A 262 -0.87 20.07 11.60
N ILE A 263 -1.65 19.23 10.90
CA ILE A 263 -2.51 19.69 9.81
C ILE A 263 -3.55 20.70 10.31
N LEU A 264 -4.20 20.42 11.44
CA LEU A 264 -5.22 21.33 11.99
C LEU A 264 -4.63 22.66 12.43
N GLU A 265 -3.48 22.66 13.11
CA GLU A 265 -2.77 23.87 13.52
C GLU A 265 -2.34 24.69 12.32
N SER A 266 -1.69 24.06 11.35
CA SER A 266 -1.27 24.73 10.13
C SER A 266 -2.46 25.32 9.37
N PHE A 267 -3.56 24.57 9.24
CA PHE A 267 -4.77 25.07 8.58
C PHE A 267 -5.37 26.29 9.26
N ILE A 268 -5.43 26.28 10.57
CA ILE A 268 -5.99 27.39 11.38
C ILE A 268 -5.17 28.67 11.22
N HIS A 269 -3.86 28.55 11.22
CA HIS A 269 -2.96 29.71 11.22
C HIS A 269 -2.58 30.22 9.83
N HIS A 270 -2.62 29.35 8.80
CA HIS A 270 -2.05 29.69 7.49
C HIS A 270 -3.01 29.56 6.31
N ALA A 271 -4.15 28.87 6.45
CA ALA A 271 -5.03 28.65 5.30
C ALA A 271 -5.89 29.90 4.98
N PRO A 272 -6.09 30.22 3.70
CA PRO A 272 -6.99 31.28 3.26
C PRO A 272 -8.40 31.13 3.87
N SER A 273 -9.06 32.24 4.18
CA SER A 273 -10.39 32.24 4.84
C SER A 273 -11.48 31.54 4.03
N ALA A 274 -11.37 31.54 2.70
CA ALA A 274 -12.32 30.86 1.80
C ALA A 274 -12.08 29.34 1.65
N LEU A 275 -10.92 28.83 2.10
CA LEU A 275 -10.55 27.43 1.94
C LEU A 275 -11.17 26.56 3.02
N ASN A 276 -11.71 25.41 2.62
CA ASN A 276 -12.21 24.37 3.52
C ASN A 276 -11.22 23.22 3.65
N LEU A 277 -11.31 22.45 4.74
CA LEU A 277 -10.52 21.24 4.99
C LEU A 277 -11.46 20.04 5.10
N ILE A 278 -11.23 19.02 4.28
CA ILE A 278 -11.91 17.73 4.40
C ILE A 278 -10.91 16.70 4.89
N ILE A 279 -11.15 16.18 6.08
CA ILE A 279 -10.40 15.06 6.67
C ILE A 279 -11.21 13.81 6.41
N LYS A 280 -10.63 12.86 5.65
CA LYS A 280 -11.30 11.61 5.32
C LYS A 280 -10.77 10.48 6.18
N HIS A 281 -11.64 9.90 6.98
CA HIS A 281 -11.33 8.71 7.78
C HIS A 281 -11.01 7.50 6.91
N HIS A 282 -10.03 6.69 7.31
CA HIS A 282 -9.71 5.48 6.56
C HIS A 282 -10.78 4.39 6.81
N PRO A 283 -11.33 3.76 5.76
CA PRO A 283 -12.41 2.77 5.89
C PRO A 283 -12.07 1.59 6.81
N MET A 284 -10.81 1.17 6.85
CA MET A 284 -10.34 0.06 7.69
C MET A 284 -10.27 0.42 9.17
N ASP A 285 -10.20 1.71 9.53
CA ASP A 285 -10.08 2.18 10.92
C ASP A 285 -11.42 2.41 11.63
N ARG A 286 -12.55 2.27 10.95
CA ARG A 286 -13.89 2.59 11.50
C ARG A 286 -14.19 1.95 12.85
N GLY A 287 -13.64 0.77 13.11
CA GLY A 287 -13.80 0.06 14.38
C GLY A 287 -12.69 0.32 15.39
N PHE A 288 -11.53 0.80 14.94
CA PHE A 288 -10.32 0.88 15.76
C PHE A 288 -10.12 2.23 16.42
N VAL A 289 -10.15 3.29 15.63
CA VAL A 289 -9.81 4.64 16.09
C VAL A 289 -10.89 5.63 15.66
N ASP A 290 -11.06 6.70 16.45
CA ASP A 290 -11.91 7.84 16.11
C ASP A 290 -11.16 9.14 16.43
N TYR A 291 -10.91 9.93 15.41
CA TYR A 291 -10.25 11.24 15.53
C TYR A 291 -11.23 12.39 15.76
N GLY A 292 -12.52 12.10 15.91
CA GLY A 292 -13.59 13.08 16.13
C GLY A 292 -13.36 13.93 17.38
N HIS A 293 -12.75 13.34 18.42
CA HIS A 293 -12.43 14.04 19.67
C HIS A 293 -11.40 15.16 19.45
N VAL A 294 -10.32 14.89 18.73
CA VAL A 294 -9.28 15.88 18.38
C VAL A 294 -9.89 17.02 17.55
N ILE A 295 -10.59 16.66 16.49
CA ILE A 295 -11.24 17.65 15.60
C ILE A 295 -12.25 18.50 16.37
N LYS A 296 -13.02 17.90 17.30
CA LYS A 296 -13.97 18.63 18.16
C LYS A 296 -13.25 19.60 19.10
N GLN A 297 -12.12 19.20 19.68
CA GLN A 297 -11.30 20.06 20.54
C GLN A 297 -10.87 21.32 19.78
N TYR A 298 -10.27 21.16 18.59
CA TYR A 298 -9.84 22.30 17.75
C TYR A 298 -11.02 23.19 17.32
N LYS A 299 -12.17 22.61 16.96
CA LYS A 299 -13.38 23.38 16.62
C LYS A 299 -13.95 24.16 17.82
N THR A 300 -13.74 23.69 19.02
CA THR A 300 -14.16 24.38 20.26
C THR A 300 -13.20 25.51 20.58
N GLN A 301 -11.90 25.27 20.46
CA GLN A 301 -10.86 26.25 20.69
C GLN A 301 -10.88 27.37 19.62
N TYR A 302 -11.21 27.04 18.40
CA TYR A 302 -11.25 27.98 17.26
C TYR A 302 -12.63 27.99 16.57
N PRO A 303 -13.66 28.65 17.13
CA PRO A 303 -15.03 28.58 16.66
C PRO A 303 -15.23 29.05 15.22
N ALA A 304 -14.41 30.00 14.72
CA ALA A 304 -14.44 30.49 13.36
C ALA A 304 -14.20 29.39 12.30
N PHE A 305 -13.49 28.31 12.66
CA PHE A 305 -13.19 27.18 11.78
C PHE A 305 -14.23 26.06 11.83
N LYS A 306 -15.22 26.12 12.73
CA LYS A 306 -16.22 25.07 12.92
C LYS A 306 -16.95 24.70 11.62
N LYS A 307 -17.21 25.66 10.74
CA LYS A 307 -17.90 25.48 9.46
C LYS A 307 -16.96 25.19 8.29
N ARG A 308 -15.64 25.23 8.50
CA ARG A 308 -14.61 25.04 7.45
C ARG A 308 -13.89 23.69 7.55
N ILE A 309 -13.94 23.01 8.68
CA ILE A 309 -13.30 21.69 8.88
C ILE A 309 -14.38 20.62 8.86
N PHE A 310 -14.25 19.67 7.96
CA PHE A 310 -15.20 18.55 7.79
C PHE A 310 -14.50 17.23 8.02
N TYR A 311 -15.06 16.38 8.87
CA TYR A 311 -14.58 15.02 9.09
C TYR A 311 -15.61 14.06 8.53
N VAL A 312 -15.19 13.24 7.56
CA VAL A 312 -16.08 12.35 6.79
C VAL A 312 -15.53 10.92 6.77
N HIS A 313 -16.42 9.95 6.78
CA HIS A 313 -16.07 8.54 6.86
C HIS A 313 -16.41 7.76 5.57
N ASP A 314 -17.57 8.01 4.97
CA ASP A 314 -18.08 7.17 3.87
C ASP A 314 -18.29 7.91 2.54
N VAL A 315 -17.72 9.11 2.38
CA VAL A 315 -17.70 9.80 1.10
C VAL A 315 -16.70 9.12 0.16
N PRO A 316 -17.11 8.68 -1.06
CA PRO A 316 -16.19 8.08 -2.01
C PRO A 316 -15.03 9.01 -2.40
N ILE A 317 -13.78 8.53 -2.28
CA ILE A 317 -12.58 9.32 -2.63
C ILE A 317 -12.66 9.93 -4.04
N PRO A 318 -13.12 9.23 -5.11
CA PRO A 318 -13.18 9.82 -6.44
C PRO A 318 -14.04 11.09 -6.54
N ILE A 319 -15.05 11.25 -5.68
CA ILE A 319 -15.84 12.49 -5.62
C ILE A 319 -15.00 13.64 -5.07
N LEU A 320 -14.23 13.37 -4.03
CA LEU A 320 -13.35 14.34 -3.38
C LEU A 320 -12.20 14.74 -4.30
N LEU A 321 -11.59 13.77 -5.00
CA LEU A 321 -10.48 14.00 -5.92
C LEU A 321 -10.87 14.88 -7.12
N ARG A 322 -12.07 14.70 -7.66
CA ARG A 322 -12.54 15.50 -8.80
C ARG A 322 -12.84 16.97 -8.46
N LYS A 323 -13.03 17.29 -7.19
CA LYS A 323 -13.48 18.61 -6.76
C LYS A 323 -12.49 19.34 -5.84
N GLY A 324 -11.58 18.63 -5.21
CA GLY A 324 -10.56 19.21 -4.33
C GLY A 324 -9.51 20.03 -5.08
N LYS A 325 -8.90 20.97 -4.37
CA LYS A 325 -7.86 21.86 -4.89
C LYS A 325 -6.44 21.47 -4.48
N GLY A 326 -6.31 20.56 -3.52
CA GLY A 326 -5.05 20.02 -3.06
C GLY A 326 -5.27 18.85 -2.14
N MET A 327 -4.25 17.99 -2.01
CA MET A 327 -4.22 16.87 -1.07
C MET A 327 -2.97 16.94 -0.23
N ILE A 328 -3.15 16.68 1.07
CA ILE A 328 -2.04 16.46 1.99
C ILE A 328 -2.12 15.02 2.51
N THR A 329 -1.05 14.29 2.42
CA THR A 329 -0.99 12.91 2.89
C THR A 329 0.39 12.61 3.46
N LEU A 330 0.55 11.54 4.23
CA LEU A 330 1.88 11.07 4.59
C LEU A 330 2.59 10.51 3.35
N ASN A 331 2.26 9.31 2.93
CA ASN A 331 2.87 8.62 1.80
C ASN A 331 1.87 7.69 1.07
N SER A 332 0.56 7.95 1.24
CA SER A 332 -0.48 7.10 0.67
C SER A 332 -0.49 7.10 -0.85
N THR A 333 -0.74 5.94 -1.46
CA THR A 333 -1.02 5.82 -2.91
C THR A 333 -2.26 6.61 -3.37
N SER A 334 -3.10 7.10 -2.44
CA SER A 334 -4.15 8.09 -2.76
C SER A 334 -3.57 9.37 -3.35
N GLY A 335 -2.31 9.73 -3.03
CA GLY A 335 -1.59 10.85 -3.66
C GLY A 335 -1.40 10.63 -5.16
N ILE A 336 -1.03 9.42 -5.59
CA ILE A 336 -0.94 9.08 -7.03
C ILE A 336 -2.31 9.20 -7.70
N SER A 337 -3.37 8.79 -7.01
CA SER A 337 -4.75 8.99 -7.51
C SER A 337 -5.12 10.47 -7.62
N ALA A 338 -4.63 11.33 -6.72
CA ALA A 338 -4.82 12.77 -6.81
C ALA A 338 -4.06 13.37 -8.00
N LEU A 339 -2.82 12.93 -8.24
CA LEU A 339 -2.02 13.34 -9.41
C LEU A 339 -2.71 12.98 -10.73
N LEU A 340 -3.39 11.82 -10.81
CA LEU A 340 -4.21 11.45 -11.97
C LEU A 340 -5.33 12.47 -12.26
N HIS A 341 -5.84 13.13 -11.22
CA HIS A 341 -6.81 14.20 -11.33
C HIS A 341 -6.16 15.60 -11.45
N ARG A 342 -4.86 15.67 -11.67
CA ARG A 342 -4.07 16.91 -11.70
C ARG A 342 -4.17 17.74 -10.42
N MET A 343 -4.49 17.10 -9.31
CA MET A 343 -4.57 17.75 -8.01
C MET A 343 -3.16 17.90 -7.44
N PRO A 344 -2.75 19.11 -6.98
CA PRO A 344 -1.51 19.28 -6.23
C PRO A 344 -1.47 18.39 -4.99
N VAL A 345 -0.34 17.76 -4.74
CA VAL A 345 -0.13 16.87 -3.60
C VAL A 345 1.07 17.33 -2.80
N LEU A 346 0.90 17.42 -1.48
CA LEU A 346 1.98 17.53 -0.51
C LEU A 346 2.07 16.19 0.25
N THR A 347 3.26 15.61 0.30
CA THR A 347 3.55 14.44 1.14
C THR A 347 4.36 14.87 2.34
N LEU A 348 3.95 14.47 3.53
CA LEU A 348 4.65 14.73 4.79
C LEU A 348 5.38 13.47 5.32
N GLY A 349 5.32 12.38 4.59
CA GLY A 349 6.08 11.17 4.80
C GLY A 349 6.90 10.81 3.55
N ARG A 350 7.69 9.74 3.66
CA ARG A 350 8.55 9.28 2.56
C ARG A 350 7.74 8.50 1.54
N ALA A 351 7.41 9.13 0.42
CA ALA A 351 6.69 8.50 -0.69
C ALA A 351 7.59 8.33 -1.92
N SER A 352 7.47 7.21 -2.63
CA SER A 352 8.25 6.93 -3.84
C SER A 352 7.98 7.93 -4.98
N TYR A 353 6.82 8.57 -4.96
CA TYR A 353 6.41 9.58 -5.94
C TYR A 353 6.66 11.03 -5.48
N ASN A 354 7.35 11.24 -4.33
CA ASN A 354 7.64 12.58 -3.82
C ASN A 354 8.90 13.15 -4.47
N PHE A 355 8.71 13.88 -5.55
CA PHE A 355 9.79 14.63 -6.22
C PHE A 355 9.24 15.79 -7.07
N GLU A 356 10.13 16.70 -7.43
CA GLU A 356 9.82 17.87 -8.25
C GLU A 356 9.18 17.49 -9.59
N GLY A 357 8.15 18.24 -9.99
CA GLY A 357 7.30 17.95 -11.16
C GLY A 357 6.08 17.10 -10.85
N LEU A 358 6.12 16.24 -9.82
CA LEU A 358 4.93 15.48 -9.37
C LEU A 358 4.25 16.08 -8.15
N THR A 359 5.02 16.37 -7.10
CA THR A 359 4.49 16.82 -5.82
C THR A 359 5.03 18.19 -5.45
N TYR A 360 4.33 18.86 -4.56
CA TYR A 360 4.78 20.14 -4.02
C TYR A 360 6.00 19.94 -3.12
N GLN A 361 7.08 20.71 -3.35
CA GLN A 361 8.35 20.58 -2.65
C GLN A 361 8.55 21.63 -1.55
N GLY A 362 7.56 22.48 -1.31
CA GLY A 362 7.58 23.46 -0.21
C GLY A 362 7.05 22.86 1.11
N ASN A 363 6.91 23.70 2.11
CA ASN A 363 6.39 23.30 3.41
C ASN A 363 4.85 23.32 3.49
N LEU A 364 4.30 22.75 4.57
CA LEU A 364 2.86 22.67 4.80
C LEU A 364 2.18 24.05 4.86
N HIS A 365 2.83 25.06 5.47
CA HIS A 365 2.22 26.39 5.63
C HIS A 365 2.02 27.10 4.31
N SER A 366 2.99 26.98 3.41
CA SER A 366 2.91 27.58 2.07
C SER A 366 2.00 26.79 1.13
N PHE A 367 1.78 25.49 1.39
CA PHE A 367 0.94 24.64 0.54
C PHE A 367 -0.51 25.09 0.48
N TRP A 368 -1.07 25.69 1.53
CA TRP A 368 -2.44 26.22 1.54
C TRP A 368 -2.70 27.31 0.49
N HIS A 369 -1.65 27.98 0.05
CA HIS A 369 -1.67 29.03 -0.99
C HIS A 369 -1.20 28.52 -2.36
N ASN A 370 -0.82 27.24 -2.45
CA ASN A 370 -0.29 26.69 -3.69
C ASN A 370 -1.37 26.64 -4.78
N LYS A 371 -1.01 27.21 -5.94
CA LYS A 371 -1.81 27.17 -7.17
C LYS A 371 -1.13 26.38 -8.29
N GLY A 372 0.09 25.90 -8.05
CA GLY A 372 0.84 25.10 -9.01
C GLY A 372 0.18 23.73 -9.20
N LEU A 373 0.19 23.24 -10.42
CA LEU A 373 -0.32 21.90 -10.77
C LEU A 373 0.86 20.95 -10.97
N PRO A 374 0.67 19.63 -10.76
CA PRO A 374 1.68 18.65 -11.16
C PRO A 374 1.90 18.72 -12.68
N GLU A 375 3.14 18.50 -13.10
CA GLU A 375 3.50 18.49 -14.51
C GLU A 375 2.91 17.26 -15.21
N ALA A 376 2.00 17.50 -16.15
CA ALA A 376 1.30 16.43 -16.84
C ALA A 376 2.26 15.46 -17.56
N LYS A 377 3.28 15.98 -18.25
CA LYS A 377 4.28 15.16 -18.95
C LYS A 377 5.07 14.27 -18.00
N VAL A 378 5.45 14.78 -16.82
CA VAL A 378 6.18 14.01 -15.80
C VAL A 378 5.29 12.93 -15.23
N PHE A 379 4.02 13.24 -14.91
CA PHE A 379 3.08 12.25 -14.39
C PHE A 379 2.76 11.16 -15.43
N ASP A 380 2.57 11.54 -16.69
CA ASP A 380 2.31 10.56 -17.77
C ASP A 380 3.52 9.64 -17.97
N ALA A 381 4.74 10.17 -17.95
CA ALA A 381 5.97 9.39 -18.02
C ALA A 381 6.12 8.46 -16.79
N TYR A 382 5.90 8.96 -15.58
CA TYR A 382 5.90 8.18 -14.33
C TYR A 382 4.90 7.02 -14.41
N ARG A 383 3.66 7.32 -14.78
CA ARG A 383 2.60 6.31 -14.91
C ARG A 383 2.95 5.28 -15.99
N LYS A 384 3.43 5.71 -17.16
CA LYS A 384 3.80 4.84 -18.27
C LYS A 384 4.95 3.92 -17.88
N TYR A 385 5.97 4.44 -17.19
CA TYR A 385 7.08 3.65 -16.69
C TYR A 385 6.60 2.56 -15.72
N HIS A 386 5.82 2.92 -14.71
CA HIS A 386 5.33 1.93 -13.74
C HIS A 386 4.48 0.85 -14.40
N LEU A 387 3.58 1.19 -15.31
CA LEU A 387 2.76 0.21 -16.04
C LEU A 387 3.61 -0.73 -16.90
N SER A 388 4.69 -0.23 -17.48
CA SER A 388 5.59 -1.05 -18.33
C SER A 388 6.59 -1.86 -17.51
N LYS A 389 6.93 -1.46 -16.28
CA LYS A 389 8.04 -2.05 -15.51
C LYS A 389 7.61 -2.77 -14.25
N THR A 390 6.71 -2.20 -13.44
CA THR A 390 6.49 -2.65 -12.06
C THR A 390 5.07 -3.09 -11.75
N GLN A 391 4.08 -2.71 -12.56
CA GLN A 391 2.67 -2.97 -12.26
C GLN A 391 2.16 -4.16 -13.04
N ILE A 392 1.68 -5.18 -12.33
CA ILE A 392 1.04 -6.37 -12.88
C ILE A 392 -0.47 -6.21 -12.76
N ASN A 393 -1.21 -6.39 -13.86
CA ASN A 393 -2.66 -6.34 -13.83
C ASN A 393 -3.22 -7.45 -12.93
N GLY A 394 -3.98 -7.09 -11.93
CA GLY A 394 -4.54 -8.04 -10.98
C GLY A 394 -4.85 -7.49 -9.60
N SER A 395 -5.36 -8.40 -8.78
CA SER A 395 -5.60 -8.20 -7.35
C SER A 395 -5.29 -9.49 -6.61
N PHE A 396 -4.53 -9.41 -5.52
CA PHE A 396 -4.19 -10.57 -4.68
C PHE A 396 -5.42 -11.30 -4.11
N TYR A 397 -6.57 -10.61 -4.06
CA TYR A 397 -7.83 -11.14 -3.51
C TYR A 397 -8.77 -11.70 -4.57
N SER A 398 -8.34 -11.72 -5.83
CA SER A 398 -9.09 -12.34 -6.92
C SER A 398 -8.19 -13.11 -7.87
N LYS A 399 -7.48 -12.43 -8.76
CA LYS A 399 -6.56 -13.01 -9.74
C LYS A 399 -5.46 -11.99 -10.06
N VAL A 400 -4.23 -12.45 -10.20
CA VAL A 400 -3.10 -11.71 -10.76
C VAL A 400 -2.75 -12.33 -12.11
N ILE A 401 -2.58 -11.50 -13.15
CA ILE A 401 -2.24 -12.01 -14.49
C ILE A 401 -0.74 -12.28 -14.54
N LEU A 402 -0.39 -13.55 -14.44
CA LEU A 402 0.97 -14.04 -14.62
C LEU A 402 1.12 -14.55 -16.05
N ARG A 403 1.91 -13.85 -16.87
CA ARG A 403 2.20 -14.21 -18.25
C ARG A 403 3.64 -13.88 -18.62
N TYR A 404 4.15 -14.50 -19.65
CA TYR A 404 5.49 -14.24 -20.19
C TYR A 404 5.46 -14.35 -21.72
N PRO A 405 6.01 -13.39 -22.47
CA PRO A 405 6.44 -12.06 -22.00
C PRO A 405 5.26 -11.20 -21.48
N TYR A 406 5.52 -10.33 -20.51
CA TYR A 406 4.43 -9.62 -19.84
C TYR A 406 3.83 -8.50 -20.72
N ASN A 407 4.67 -7.74 -21.42
CA ASN A 407 4.27 -6.58 -22.21
C ASN A 407 3.88 -6.91 -23.68
N GLN A 408 3.67 -8.20 -24.00
CA GLN A 408 3.26 -8.65 -25.34
C GLN A 408 1.82 -9.14 -25.36
#